data_98dffb7c3e56325d3152b9f84710f799
#
_entry.id   98dffb7c3e56325d3152b9f84710f799
#
_cell.length_a   1.000
_cell.length_b   1.000
_cell.length_c   1.000
_cell.angle_alpha   90.00
_cell.angle_beta   90.00
_cell.angle_gamma   90.00
#
_symmetry.space_group_name_H-M   'P 1'
#
loop_
_entity.id
_entity.type
_entity.pdbx_description
1 polymer ?
#
loop_
_entity_poly.entity_id
_entity_poly.type
_entity_poly.pdbx_seq_one_letter_code
_entity_poly.pdbx_strand_id
1 'polypeptide(L)'
;MAQKKSLMQKAIDAAKKVVAKPITPKKAAKKVVAKPITPKNPGGLKKFNSYKPKANESYMNKSQIKHFVKILNDWKLELGSDIDRTVSHMQDELTAYADPNDRASQESDMALELRNRDRERKLIKKIERTLLNIGNDEYGYCNVCGEEIGLNRLLARPTATLCIDCKTLDEIREKQMAK
;
A
#
# COMPACT_ATOMS: atom_id res chain seq x y z
N MET A 1 13.61 -41.85 60.90
CA MET A 1 14.03 -40.47 60.57
C MET A 1 15.17 -40.39 59.50
N ALA A 2 15.88 -41.47 59.25
CA ALA A 2 17.02 -41.47 58.26
C ALA A 2 16.62 -41.44 56.78
N GLN A 3 15.46 -41.99 56.42
CA GLN A 3 15.03 -42.07 55.01
C GLN A 3 14.58 -40.74 54.41
N LYS A 4 14.05 -39.79 55.20
CA LYS A 4 13.64 -38.45 54.72
C LYS A 4 14.84 -37.57 54.37
N LYS A 5 15.98 -37.71 55.06
CA LYS A 5 17.21 -36.94 54.75
C LYS A 5 17.84 -37.36 53.42
N SER A 6 17.75 -38.63 53.05
CA SER A 6 18.29 -39.17 51.75
C SER A 6 17.52 -38.63 50.52
N LEU A 7 16.20 -38.48 50.64
CA LEU A 7 15.38 -37.95 49.54
C LEU A 7 15.61 -36.47 49.31
N MET A 8 15.80 -35.72 50.42
CA MET A 8 16.08 -34.28 50.34
C MET A 8 17.47 -34.01 49.72
N GLN A 9 18.47 -34.83 50.04
CA GLN A 9 19.82 -34.68 49.49
C GLN A 9 19.83 -34.97 48.00
N LYS A 10 19.09 -36.00 47.54
CA LYS A 10 18.95 -36.31 46.10
C LYS A 10 18.25 -35.22 45.32
N ALA A 11 17.29 -34.49 45.93
CA ALA A 11 16.63 -33.36 45.27
C ALA A 11 17.55 -32.13 45.14
N ILE A 12 18.42 -31.90 46.14
CA ILE A 12 19.41 -30.79 46.10
C ILE A 12 20.49 -31.06 45.07
N ASP A 13 20.95 -32.33 44.94
CA ASP A 13 21.97 -32.71 43.95
C ASP A 13 21.42 -32.69 42.51
N ALA A 14 20.13 -33.01 42.30
CA ALA A 14 19.43 -32.86 41.03
C ALA A 14 19.29 -31.40 40.64
N ALA A 15 18.96 -30.50 41.59
CA ALA A 15 18.87 -29.06 41.35
C ALA A 15 20.22 -28.42 41.00
N LYS A 16 21.32 -28.86 41.63
CA LYS A 16 22.68 -28.42 41.31
C LYS A 16 23.15 -28.84 39.89
N LYS A 17 22.70 -29.96 39.41
CA LYS A 17 23.05 -30.45 38.07
C LYS A 17 22.38 -29.68 36.92
N VAL A 18 21.27 -29.00 37.19
CA VAL A 18 20.54 -28.16 36.22
C VAL A 18 21.18 -26.79 36.05
N VAL A 19 21.83 -26.26 37.10
CA VAL A 19 22.43 -24.92 37.12
C VAL A 19 23.82 -24.85 36.44
N ALA A 20 24.44 -25.99 36.15
CA ALA A 20 25.82 -26.04 35.68
C ALA A 20 26.01 -26.19 34.16
N LYS A 21 25.01 -25.82 33.33
CA LYS A 21 25.24 -25.68 31.90
C LYS A 21 25.62 -24.23 31.57
N PRO A 22 26.86 -23.96 31.11
CA PRO A 22 27.22 -22.61 30.68
C PRO A 22 26.33 -22.22 29.49
N ILE A 23 25.61 -21.12 29.65
CA ILE A 23 24.89 -20.48 28.56
C ILE A 23 25.96 -19.93 27.62
N THR A 24 26.31 -20.68 26.57
CA THR A 24 27.09 -20.15 25.48
C THR A 24 26.33 -18.96 24.87
N PRO A 25 26.94 -17.76 24.72
CA PRO A 25 26.25 -16.65 24.07
C PRO A 25 25.93 -17.08 22.63
N LYS A 26 24.61 -17.22 22.33
CA LYS A 26 24.15 -17.35 20.94
C LYS A 26 24.78 -16.22 20.16
N LYS A 27 25.55 -16.55 19.11
CA LYS A 27 26.11 -15.62 18.15
C LYS A 27 25.06 -14.54 17.88
N ALA A 28 25.45 -13.27 18.13
CA ALA A 28 24.64 -12.10 17.87
C ALA A 28 24.05 -12.26 16.46
N ALA A 29 22.72 -12.35 16.40
CA ALA A 29 22.02 -12.31 15.14
C ALA A 29 22.48 -11.04 14.41
N LYS A 30 23.12 -11.21 13.24
CA LYS A 30 23.47 -10.09 12.36
C LYS A 30 22.20 -9.27 12.25
N LYS A 31 22.22 -8.02 12.76
CA LYS A 31 21.21 -7.02 12.47
C LYS A 31 21.09 -6.98 10.95
N VAL A 32 20.04 -7.61 10.42
CA VAL A 32 19.63 -7.38 9.05
C VAL A 32 19.16 -5.93 9.07
N VAL A 33 20.05 -5.02 8.68
CA VAL A 33 19.71 -3.64 8.40
C VAL A 33 18.69 -3.74 7.28
N ALA A 34 17.41 -3.61 7.63
CA ALA A 34 16.35 -3.53 6.66
C ALA A 34 16.73 -2.40 5.71
N LYS A 35 16.92 -2.71 4.42
CA LYS A 35 17.18 -1.69 3.40
C LYS A 35 16.05 -0.68 3.52
N PRO A 36 16.35 0.64 3.58
CA PRO A 36 15.31 1.65 3.64
C PRO A 36 14.35 1.38 2.50
N ILE A 37 13.07 1.21 2.83
CA ILE A 37 12.00 1.07 1.85
C ILE A 37 11.90 2.45 1.20
N THR A 38 12.64 2.65 0.10
CA THR A 38 12.45 3.84 -0.71
C THR A 38 10.98 3.83 -1.15
N PRO A 39 10.18 4.84 -0.79
CA PRO A 39 8.80 4.91 -1.23
C PRO A 39 8.82 4.90 -2.75
N LYS A 40 8.37 3.80 -3.36
CA LYS A 40 8.07 3.79 -4.78
C LYS A 40 7.00 4.87 -4.95
N ASN A 41 7.34 5.94 -5.69
CA ASN A 41 6.49 7.10 -5.92
C ASN A 41 5.01 6.71 -6.02
N PRO A 42 4.17 6.97 -5.01
CA PRO A 42 2.76 6.58 -5.04
C PRO A 42 1.94 7.45 -5.99
N GLY A 43 2.57 8.42 -6.64
CA GLY A 43 1.96 9.30 -7.64
C GLY A 43 2.54 9.15 -9.05
N GLY A 44 3.50 8.24 -9.26
CA GLY A 44 4.00 7.93 -10.60
C GLY A 44 2.89 7.27 -11.41
N LEU A 45 2.52 7.89 -12.53
CA LEU A 45 1.66 7.29 -13.53
C LEU A 45 2.24 5.92 -13.88
N LYS A 46 1.62 4.84 -13.37
CA LYS A 46 2.02 3.50 -13.76
C LYS A 46 1.83 3.38 -15.25
N LYS A 47 2.86 2.94 -15.97
CA LYS A 47 2.73 2.59 -17.37
C LYS A 47 1.91 1.30 -17.42
N PHE A 48 0.60 1.44 -17.56
CA PHE A 48 -0.27 0.31 -17.82
C PHE A 48 0.05 -0.25 -19.21
N ASN A 49 -0.12 -1.56 -19.39
CA ASN A 49 0.06 -2.19 -20.69
C ASN A 49 -0.80 -1.47 -21.73
N SER A 50 -0.17 -0.88 -22.72
CA SER A 50 -0.85 -0.10 -23.75
C SER A 50 -1.78 -1.00 -24.55
N TYR A 51 -3.07 -0.71 -24.53
CA TYR A 51 -4.02 -1.30 -25.47
C TYR A 51 -3.75 -0.72 -26.87
N LYS A 52 -3.56 -1.56 -27.86
CA LYS A 52 -3.46 -1.12 -29.27
C LYS A 52 -4.84 -1.29 -29.91
N PRO A 53 -5.59 -0.20 -30.15
CA PRO A 53 -6.88 -0.30 -30.81
C PRO A 53 -6.70 -0.85 -32.21
N LYS A 54 -7.57 -1.76 -32.64
CA LYS A 54 -7.63 -2.24 -34.02
C LYS A 54 -8.31 -1.18 -34.91
N ALA A 55 -7.93 -1.10 -36.16
CA ALA A 55 -8.62 -0.24 -37.11
C ALA A 55 -10.11 -0.63 -37.17
N ASN A 56 -11.03 0.34 -37.11
CA ASN A 56 -12.49 0.18 -37.09
C ASN A 56 -13.07 -0.50 -35.82
N GLU A 57 -12.46 -0.31 -34.68
CA GLU A 57 -12.98 -0.78 -33.41
C GLU A 57 -13.97 0.26 -32.84
N SER A 58 -15.19 -0.16 -32.48
CA SER A 58 -16.15 0.72 -31.80
C SER A 58 -15.61 1.13 -30.44
N TYR A 59 -15.91 2.37 -30.03
CA TYR A 59 -15.51 2.91 -28.72
C TYR A 59 -16.14 2.08 -27.61
N MET A 60 -15.39 1.82 -26.54
CA MET A 60 -15.79 1.03 -25.36
C MET A 60 -16.38 -0.35 -25.70
N ASN A 61 -15.76 -1.04 -26.66
CA ASN A 61 -16.17 -2.41 -26.93
C ASN A 61 -15.84 -3.36 -25.77
N LYS A 62 -16.42 -4.56 -25.80
CA LYS A 62 -16.22 -5.58 -24.74
C LYS A 62 -14.75 -5.95 -24.49
N SER A 63 -13.89 -5.83 -25.50
CA SER A 63 -12.45 -6.12 -25.36
C SER A 63 -11.74 -5.02 -24.60
N GLN A 64 -12.06 -3.76 -24.91
CA GLN A 64 -11.52 -2.58 -24.20
C GLN A 64 -11.99 -2.56 -22.75
N ILE A 65 -13.26 -2.79 -22.50
CA ILE A 65 -13.83 -2.88 -21.15
C ILE A 65 -13.13 -3.97 -20.34
N LYS A 66 -12.95 -5.18 -20.87
CA LYS A 66 -12.23 -6.26 -20.19
C LYS A 66 -10.78 -5.88 -19.87
N HIS A 67 -10.11 -5.17 -20.76
CA HIS A 67 -8.76 -4.68 -20.54
C HIS A 67 -8.69 -3.70 -19.37
N PHE A 68 -9.60 -2.71 -19.33
CA PHE A 68 -9.66 -1.73 -18.23
C PHE A 68 -10.07 -2.37 -16.90
N VAL A 69 -11.02 -3.29 -16.89
CA VAL A 69 -11.40 -4.04 -15.69
C VAL A 69 -10.20 -4.80 -15.12
N LYS A 70 -9.42 -5.46 -15.99
CA LYS A 70 -8.21 -6.17 -15.56
C LYS A 70 -7.19 -5.21 -14.93
N ILE A 71 -6.88 -4.11 -15.60
CA ILE A 71 -5.93 -3.09 -15.10
C ILE A 71 -6.39 -2.55 -13.74
N LEU A 72 -7.66 -2.21 -13.60
CA LEU A 72 -8.21 -1.64 -12.36
C LEU A 72 -8.17 -2.65 -11.21
N ASN A 73 -8.48 -3.92 -11.47
CA ASN A 73 -8.40 -4.96 -10.44
C ASN A 73 -6.95 -5.26 -10.03
N ASP A 74 -6.04 -5.39 -10.98
CA ASP A 74 -4.61 -5.60 -10.70
C ASP A 74 -4.05 -4.43 -9.87
N TRP A 75 -4.42 -3.20 -10.21
CA TRP A 75 -4.02 -2.01 -9.47
C TRP A 75 -4.63 -1.94 -8.07
N LYS A 76 -5.90 -2.33 -7.91
CA LYS A 76 -6.55 -2.41 -6.60
C LYS A 76 -5.84 -3.41 -5.69
N LEU A 77 -5.51 -4.60 -6.19
CA LEU A 77 -4.80 -5.64 -5.44
C LEU A 77 -3.40 -5.18 -5.01
N GLU A 78 -2.67 -4.53 -5.89
CA GLU A 78 -1.34 -4.01 -5.57
C GLU A 78 -1.39 -2.94 -4.48
N LEU A 79 -2.31 -1.96 -4.60
CA LEU A 79 -2.52 -0.94 -3.56
C LEU A 79 -2.93 -1.55 -2.22
N GLY A 80 -3.79 -2.58 -2.22
CA GLY A 80 -4.17 -3.30 -1.01
C GLY A 80 -2.94 -3.93 -0.34
N SER A 81 -2.13 -4.66 -1.11
CA SER A 81 -0.91 -5.30 -0.59
C SER A 81 0.12 -4.30 -0.07
N ASP A 82 0.23 -3.12 -0.70
CA ASP A 82 1.13 -2.06 -0.25
C ASP A 82 0.65 -1.44 1.08
N ILE A 83 -0.66 -1.29 1.26
CA ILE A 83 -1.25 -0.85 2.54
C ILE A 83 -0.95 -1.86 3.64
N ASP A 84 -1.23 -3.13 3.43
CA ASP A 84 -1.04 -4.19 4.43
C ASP A 84 0.44 -4.30 4.85
N ARG A 85 1.35 -4.25 3.88
CA ARG A 85 2.80 -4.29 4.15
C ARG A 85 3.26 -3.11 5.00
N THR A 86 2.76 -1.91 4.75
CA THR A 86 3.17 -0.75 5.54
C THR A 86 2.55 -0.75 6.93
N VAL A 87 1.30 -1.21 7.07
CA VAL A 87 0.69 -1.38 8.40
C VAL A 87 1.51 -2.35 9.25
N SER A 88 1.94 -3.49 8.68
CA SER A 88 2.82 -4.43 9.37
C SER A 88 4.16 -3.79 9.75
N HIS A 89 4.77 -3.03 8.83
CA HIS A 89 6.04 -2.34 9.10
C HIS A 89 5.90 -1.31 10.23
N MET A 90 4.82 -0.52 10.24
CA MET A 90 4.56 0.43 11.32
C MET A 90 4.35 -0.25 12.69
N GLN A 91 3.73 -1.42 12.71
CA GLN A 91 3.55 -2.19 13.96
C GLN A 91 4.87 -2.74 14.49
N ASP A 92 5.76 -3.17 13.60
CA ASP A 92 7.08 -3.70 13.97
C ASP A 92 8.03 -2.59 14.45
N GLU A 93 7.86 -1.35 13.97
CA GLU A 93 8.70 -0.20 14.32
C GLU A 93 8.25 0.56 15.57
N LEU A 94 7.20 0.15 16.26
CA LEU A 94 6.75 0.73 17.55
C LEU A 94 7.74 0.50 18.67
N THR A 95 9.03 0.69 18.39
CA THR A 95 10.10 0.60 19.39
C THR A 95 10.28 1.98 20.06
N ALA A 96 10.27 1.99 21.38
CA ALA A 96 10.53 3.21 22.13
C ALA A 96 12.00 3.64 21.93
N TYR A 97 12.23 4.71 21.21
CA TYR A 97 13.56 5.32 21.09
C TYR A 97 13.89 6.09 22.37
N ALA A 98 15.09 5.89 22.88
CA ALA A 98 15.57 6.55 24.09
C ALA A 98 15.96 8.02 23.83
N ASP A 99 16.40 8.34 22.60
CA ASP A 99 16.79 9.70 22.19
C ASP A 99 15.56 10.48 21.68
N PRO A 100 15.29 11.69 22.23
CA PRO A 100 14.20 12.55 21.76
C PRO A 100 14.34 12.98 20.32
N ASN A 101 15.55 13.10 19.77
CA ASN A 101 15.79 13.49 18.38
C ASN A 101 15.42 12.36 17.40
N ASP A 102 15.79 11.12 17.74
CA ASP A 102 15.44 9.94 16.95
C ASP A 102 13.92 9.72 16.96
N ARG A 103 13.29 9.97 18.12
CA ARG A 103 11.84 9.89 18.26
C ARG A 103 11.11 10.93 17.39
N ALA A 104 11.58 12.19 17.36
CA ALA A 104 10.99 13.24 16.53
C ALA A 104 11.10 12.90 15.02
N SER A 105 12.25 12.35 14.60
CA SER A 105 12.44 11.89 13.22
C SER A 105 11.48 10.77 12.87
N GLN A 106 11.32 9.77 13.73
CA GLN A 106 10.38 8.67 13.55
C GLN A 106 8.93 9.14 13.45
N GLU A 107 8.50 10.04 14.36
CA GLU A 107 7.16 10.62 14.35
C GLU A 107 6.87 11.35 13.02
N SER A 108 7.88 12.06 12.47
CA SER A 108 7.78 12.72 11.17
C SER A 108 7.62 11.74 10.02
N ASP A 109 8.42 10.66 10.01
CA ASP A 109 8.36 9.63 8.97
C ASP A 109 7.03 8.87 9.01
N MET A 110 6.55 8.51 10.21
CA MET A 110 5.23 7.90 10.40
C MET A 110 4.10 8.81 9.89
N ALA A 111 4.19 10.13 10.15
CA ALA A 111 3.20 11.09 9.66
C ALA A 111 3.17 11.18 8.13
N LEU A 112 4.30 11.02 7.45
CA LEU A 112 4.38 10.95 5.99
C LEU A 112 3.77 9.65 5.47
N GLU A 113 4.07 8.52 6.10
CA GLU A 113 3.51 7.23 5.72
C GLU A 113 1.98 7.20 5.87
N LEU A 114 1.44 7.71 6.97
CA LEU A 114 -0.01 7.82 7.18
C LEU A 114 -0.67 8.66 6.08
N ARG A 115 -0.08 9.80 5.69
CA ARG A 115 -0.59 10.62 4.58
C ARG A 115 -0.59 9.86 3.24
N ASN A 116 0.43 9.05 2.99
CA ASN A 116 0.48 8.20 1.79
C ASN A 116 -0.63 7.15 1.83
N ARG A 117 -0.89 6.51 2.98
CA ARG A 117 -2.00 5.56 3.15
C ARG A 117 -3.36 6.17 2.88
N ASP A 118 -3.57 7.40 3.35
CA ASP A 118 -4.83 8.10 3.08
C ASP A 118 -5.03 8.39 1.59
N ARG A 119 -3.96 8.72 0.86
CA ARG A 119 -4.01 8.86 -0.60
C ARG A 119 -4.34 7.55 -1.30
N GLU A 120 -3.71 6.45 -0.90
CA GLU A 120 -3.95 5.12 -1.47
C GLU A 120 -5.39 4.65 -1.20
N ARG A 121 -5.89 4.81 0.03
CA ARG A 121 -7.29 4.51 0.36
C ARG A 121 -8.29 5.32 -0.49
N LYS A 122 -8.00 6.62 -0.70
CA LYS A 122 -8.82 7.46 -1.58
C LYS A 122 -8.76 6.99 -3.04
N LEU A 123 -7.60 6.48 -3.48
CA LEU A 123 -7.43 5.94 -4.82
C LEU A 123 -8.18 4.62 -4.99
N ILE A 124 -8.12 3.70 -4.02
CA ILE A 124 -8.91 2.46 -4.02
C ILE A 124 -10.41 2.78 -4.15
N LYS A 125 -10.93 3.74 -3.37
CA LYS A 125 -12.33 4.17 -3.49
C LYS A 125 -12.67 4.71 -4.89
N LYS A 126 -11.74 5.42 -5.55
CA LYS A 126 -11.93 5.87 -6.94
C LYS A 126 -11.96 4.70 -7.91
N ILE A 127 -11.08 3.72 -7.73
CA ILE A 127 -11.07 2.51 -8.56
C ILE A 127 -12.39 1.75 -8.42
N GLU A 128 -12.88 1.58 -7.20
CA GLU A 128 -14.15 0.91 -6.93
C GLU A 128 -15.33 1.63 -7.59
N ARG A 129 -15.40 2.96 -7.50
CA ARG A 129 -16.42 3.74 -8.22
C ARG A 129 -16.31 3.56 -9.73
N THR A 130 -15.08 3.53 -10.26
CA THR A 130 -14.86 3.31 -11.70
C THR A 130 -15.34 1.92 -12.13
N LEU A 131 -15.09 0.89 -11.32
CA LEU A 131 -15.59 -0.47 -11.58
C LEU A 131 -17.12 -0.53 -11.54
N LEU A 132 -17.79 0.22 -10.65
CA LEU A 132 -19.25 0.36 -10.62
C LEU A 132 -19.76 1.07 -11.88
N ASN A 133 -19.12 2.14 -12.32
CA ASN A 133 -19.48 2.84 -13.57
C ASN A 133 -19.31 1.94 -14.81
N ILE A 134 -18.33 1.04 -14.80
CA ILE A 134 -18.20 0.02 -15.87
C ILE A 134 -19.40 -0.94 -15.85
N GLY A 135 -19.85 -1.32 -14.67
CA GLY A 135 -21.04 -2.18 -14.53
C GLY A 135 -22.34 -1.51 -14.98
N ASN A 136 -22.40 -0.19 -14.95
CA ASN A 136 -23.55 0.63 -15.39
C ASN A 136 -23.44 1.10 -16.85
N ASP A 137 -22.43 0.67 -17.60
CA ASP A 137 -22.13 1.13 -18.97
C ASP A 137 -21.88 2.66 -19.10
N GLU A 138 -21.55 3.34 -17.99
CA GLU A 138 -21.26 4.78 -17.95
C GLU A 138 -19.76 5.08 -18.12
N TYR A 139 -18.92 4.05 -18.14
CA TYR A 139 -17.48 4.21 -18.22
C TYR A 139 -17.02 4.66 -19.61
N GLY A 140 -16.12 5.65 -19.63
CA GLY A 140 -15.55 6.19 -20.87
C GLY A 140 -16.19 7.50 -21.32
N TYR A 141 -17.26 7.92 -20.68
CA TYR A 141 -17.95 9.17 -20.99
C TYR A 141 -17.69 10.23 -19.92
N CYS A 142 -17.66 11.49 -20.34
CA CYS A 142 -17.41 12.62 -19.44
C CYS A 142 -18.67 12.93 -18.63
N ASN A 143 -18.54 13.02 -17.30
CA ASN A 143 -19.66 13.33 -16.41
C ASN A 143 -20.22 14.75 -16.58
N VAL A 144 -19.52 15.66 -17.28
CA VAL A 144 -19.94 17.06 -17.46
C VAL A 144 -20.54 17.31 -18.83
N CYS A 145 -19.86 16.89 -19.91
CA CYS A 145 -20.31 17.14 -21.28
C CYS A 145 -20.93 15.90 -21.97
N GLY A 146 -20.78 14.71 -21.39
CA GLY A 146 -21.27 13.47 -21.98
C GLY A 146 -20.45 12.95 -23.16
N GLU A 147 -19.40 13.65 -23.59
CA GLU A 147 -18.54 13.24 -24.70
C GLU A 147 -17.60 12.08 -24.31
N GLU A 148 -17.10 11.39 -25.31
CA GLU A 148 -16.15 10.28 -25.13
C GLU A 148 -14.83 10.77 -24.53
N ILE A 149 -14.36 10.11 -23.48
CA ILE A 149 -13.01 10.32 -22.96
C ILE A 149 -12.04 9.55 -23.83
N GLY A 150 -11.11 10.24 -24.50
CA GLY A 150 -10.16 9.58 -25.41
C GLY A 150 -9.42 8.42 -24.77
N LEU A 151 -9.29 7.30 -25.48
CA LEU A 151 -8.64 6.07 -25.01
C LEU A 151 -7.24 6.31 -24.43
N ASN A 152 -6.46 7.19 -25.06
CA ASN A 152 -5.12 7.53 -24.58
C ASN A 152 -5.14 8.14 -23.18
N ARG A 153 -6.17 8.93 -22.89
CA ARG A 153 -6.36 9.51 -21.55
C ARG A 153 -6.75 8.45 -20.52
N LEU A 154 -7.61 7.51 -20.89
CA LEU A 154 -8.00 6.38 -20.03
C LEU A 154 -6.83 5.41 -19.80
N LEU A 155 -5.99 5.17 -20.81
CA LEU A 155 -4.77 4.39 -20.65
C LEU A 155 -3.77 5.05 -19.70
N ALA A 156 -3.64 6.37 -19.76
CA ALA A 156 -2.79 7.11 -18.83
C ALA A 156 -3.42 7.20 -17.43
N ARG A 157 -4.75 7.35 -17.34
CA ARG A 157 -5.49 7.50 -16.10
C ARG A 157 -6.82 6.73 -16.14
N PRO A 158 -6.83 5.44 -15.79
CA PRO A 158 -8.03 4.60 -15.90
C PRO A 158 -9.21 5.06 -15.05
N THR A 159 -8.97 5.85 -14.02
CA THR A 159 -10.01 6.44 -13.13
C THR A 159 -10.44 7.84 -13.57
N ALA A 160 -10.20 8.24 -14.82
CA ALA A 160 -10.63 9.54 -15.31
C ALA A 160 -12.16 9.56 -15.54
N THR A 161 -12.82 10.61 -15.05
CA THR A 161 -14.27 10.85 -15.17
C THR A 161 -14.60 12.09 -16.02
N LEU A 162 -13.59 12.85 -16.42
CA LEU A 162 -13.72 14.07 -17.20
C LEU A 162 -12.86 14.01 -18.47
N CYS A 163 -13.33 14.58 -19.57
CA CYS A 163 -12.53 14.79 -20.77
C CYS A 163 -11.41 15.82 -20.51
N ILE A 164 -10.52 16.02 -21.47
CA ILE A 164 -9.38 16.97 -21.30
C ILE A 164 -9.90 18.38 -21.09
N ASP A 165 -10.83 18.81 -21.91
CA ASP A 165 -11.35 20.18 -21.90
C ASP A 165 -12.10 20.52 -20.61
N CYS A 166 -12.99 19.62 -20.17
CA CYS A 166 -13.70 19.81 -18.92
C CYS A 166 -12.75 19.82 -17.72
N LYS A 167 -11.70 19.00 -17.72
CA LYS A 167 -10.73 19.01 -16.61
C LYS A 167 -9.87 20.28 -16.62
N THR A 168 -9.50 20.77 -17.79
CA THR A 168 -8.75 22.04 -17.91
C THR A 168 -9.58 23.21 -17.38
N LEU A 169 -10.86 23.27 -17.75
CA LEU A 169 -11.78 24.31 -17.24
C LEU A 169 -11.95 24.23 -15.72
N ASP A 170 -12.05 23.01 -15.18
CA ASP A 170 -12.14 22.77 -13.75
C ASP A 170 -10.89 23.25 -13.00
N GLU A 171 -9.70 22.95 -13.52
CA GLU A 171 -8.43 23.42 -12.95
C GLU A 171 -8.26 24.95 -13.01
N ILE A 172 -8.74 25.60 -14.07
CA ILE A 172 -8.75 27.06 -14.17
C ILE A 172 -9.67 27.66 -13.10
N ARG A 173 -10.86 27.07 -12.93
CA ARG A 173 -11.82 27.50 -11.91
C ARG A 173 -11.27 27.31 -10.50
N GLU A 174 -10.66 26.16 -10.19
CA GLU A 174 -10.00 25.90 -8.90
C GLU A 174 -8.91 26.95 -8.61
N LYS A 175 -8.07 27.29 -9.59
CA LYS A 175 -7.02 28.32 -9.45
C LYS A 175 -7.59 29.73 -9.23
N GLN A 176 -8.74 30.05 -9.79
CA GLN A 176 -9.39 31.36 -9.59
C GLN A 176 -10.02 31.46 -8.20
N MET A 177 -10.56 30.35 -7.66
CA MET A 177 -11.16 30.32 -6.31
C MET A 177 -10.12 30.26 -5.19
N ALA A 178 -8.90 29.80 -5.47
CA ALA A 178 -7.80 29.70 -4.50
C ALA A 178 -7.01 31.01 -4.31
N LYS A 179 -7.35 32.06 -5.06
CA LYS A 179 -6.83 33.43 -4.90
C LYS A 179 -7.76 34.27 -4.02
#